data_806bfc51e8fd8329581c4d86a79d2ca6
#
_entry.id   806bfc51e8fd8329581c4d86a79d2ca6
#
_cell.length_a   1.000
_cell.length_b   1.000
_cell.length_c   1.000
_cell.angle_alpha   90.00
_cell.angle_beta   90.00
_cell.angle_gamma   90.00
#
_symmetry.space_group_name_H-M   'P 1'
#
loop_
_entity.id
_entity.type
_entity.pdbx_description
1 polymer ?
#
loop_
_entity_poly.entity_id
_entity_poly.type
_entity_poly.pdbx_seq_one_letter_code
_entity_poly.pdbx_strand_id
1 'polypeptide(L)'
;REYLSPLEKNNIKKCLESYSVEMLEMLINTMYREYLTDEKKDFSECYLKAKDVVDYFFDQFDMKQNEIKKIRKDIQEGCQHCYTLGKLKKYLQQNLGDFLKESCESIKEEAAKPIRQARKYIEEHYAEKIVLEDIAKLVNLNPVYFSVLFKKECGINISTYLMDVRMEKAKEFLQNSNDTIAEIGEK
;
A
#
# COMPACT_ATOMS: atom_id res chain seq x y z
N ARG A 1 22.09 -15.04 -21.26
CA ARG A 1 22.84 -15.08 -19.99
C ARG A 1 22.01 -14.32 -18.97
N GLU A 2 21.76 -14.91 -17.82
CA GLU A 2 21.03 -14.28 -16.72
C GLU A 2 22.04 -13.50 -15.85
N TYR A 3 21.73 -12.24 -15.55
CA TYR A 3 22.62 -11.35 -14.80
C TYR A 3 22.25 -11.23 -13.31
N LEU A 4 21.10 -11.83 -12.91
CA LEU A 4 20.69 -11.92 -11.52
C LEU A 4 21.00 -13.27 -10.92
N SER A 5 21.73 -13.28 -9.81
CA SER A 5 21.94 -14.48 -9.01
C SER A 5 20.66 -14.88 -8.23
N PRO A 6 20.52 -16.16 -7.82
CA PRO A 6 19.41 -16.60 -6.97
C PRO A 6 19.28 -15.82 -5.66
N LEU A 7 20.41 -15.40 -5.07
CA LEU A 7 20.44 -14.59 -3.86
C LEU A 7 19.85 -13.20 -4.09
N GLU A 8 20.21 -12.54 -5.18
CA GLU A 8 19.70 -11.22 -5.55
C GLU A 8 18.20 -11.28 -5.80
N LYS A 9 17.71 -12.29 -6.50
CA LYS A 9 16.27 -12.54 -6.70
C LYS A 9 15.53 -12.71 -5.39
N ASN A 10 16.06 -13.49 -4.46
CA ASN A 10 15.46 -13.66 -3.14
C ASN A 10 15.44 -12.36 -2.33
N ASN A 11 16.49 -11.55 -2.43
CA ASN A 11 16.56 -10.25 -1.76
C ASN A 11 15.57 -9.24 -2.37
N ILE A 12 15.35 -9.24 -3.68
CA ILE A 12 14.29 -8.44 -4.32
C ILE A 12 12.93 -8.83 -3.74
N LYS A 13 12.61 -10.13 -3.65
CA LYS A 13 11.36 -10.61 -3.04
C LYS A 13 11.15 -10.09 -1.62
N LYS A 14 12.18 -10.17 -0.77
CA LYS A 14 12.11 -9.66 0.61
C LYS A 14 11.85 -8.16 0.68
N CYS A 15 12.45 -7.37 -0.23
CA CYS A 15 12.18 -5.93 -0.32
C CYS A 15 10.70 -5.68 -0.68
N LEU A 16 10.15 -6.47 -1.60
CA LEU A 16 8.75 -6.36 -2.03
C LEU A 16 7.77 -6.77 -0.93
N GLU A 17 8.04 -7.88 -0.22
CA GLU A 17 7.22 -8.36 0.91
C GLU A 17 7.16 -7.33 2.05
N SER A 18 8.25 -6.59 2.29
CA SER A 18 8.33 -5.57 3.33
C SER A 18 7.93 -4.17 2.86
N TYR A 19 7.74 -3.96 1.56
CA TYR A 19 7.55 -2.64 0.92
C TYR A 19 8.61 -1.61 1.35
N SER A 20 9.84 -2.05 1.63
CA SER A 20 10.90 -1.18 2.11
C SER A 20 11.73 -0.60 0.98
N VAL A 21 11.58 0.71 0.78
CA VAL A 21 12.39 1.48 -0.20
C VAL A 21 13.85 1.50 0.23
N GLU A 22 14.13 1.63 1.52
CA GLU A 22 15.50 1.64 2.07
C GLU A 22 16.23 0.32 1.79
N MET A 23 15.54 -0.82 1.97
CA MET A 23 16.11 -2.14 1.63
C MET A 23 16.39 -2.25 0.13
N LEU A 24 15.49 -1.74 -0.72
CA LEU A 24 15.66 -1.73 -2.17
C LEU A 24 16.89 -0.88 -2.58
N GLU A 25 17.05 0.31 -2.01
CA GLU A 25 18.20 1.17 -2.26
C GLU A 25 19.53 0.50 -1.86
N MET A 26 19.57 -0.11 -0.67
CA MET A 26 20.74 -0.86 -0.21
C MET A 26 21.05 -2.04 -1.11
N LEU A 27 20.03 -2.76 -1.53
CA LEU A 27 20.16 -3.90 -2.44
C LEU A 27 20.76 -3.48 -3.78
N ILE A 28 20.21 -2.45 -4.43
CA ILE A 28 20.74 -1.91 -5.69
C ILE A 28 22.21 -1.48 -5.53
N ASN A 29 22.56 -0.79 -4.44
CA ASN A 29 23.95 -0.41 -4.18
C ASN A 29 24.86 -1.65 -4.06
N THR A 30 24.40 -2.70 -3.40
CA THR A 30 25.18 -3.94 -3.20
C THR A 30 25.34 -4.70 -4.51
N MET A 31 24.29 -4.84 -5.32
CA MET A 31 24.28 -5.54 -6.60
C MET A 31 25.26 -4.96 -7.62
N TYR A 32 25.51 -3.65 -7.54
CA TYR A 32 26.41 -2.97 -8.47
C TYR A 32 27.79 -2.66 -7.88
N ARG A 33 28.08 -3.11 -6.66
CA ARG A 33 29.41 -2.86 -6.02
C ARG A 33 30.54 -3.48 -6.81
N GLU A 34 30.37 -4.68 -7.32
CA GLU A 34 31.38 -5.39 -8.09
C GLU A 34 31.79 -4.66 -9.39
N TYR A 35 30.90 -3.85 -9.97
CA TYR A 35 31.20 -3.04 -11.17
C TYR A 35 32.04 -1.79 -10.88
N LEU A 36 32.24 -1.46 -9.61
CA LEU A 36 33.14 -0.38 -9.18
C LEU A 36 34.59 -0.87 -8.98
N THR A 37 34.76 -2.19 -8.76
CA THR A 37 36.04 -2.77 -8.36
C THR A 37 36.67 -3.63 -9.46
N ASP A 38 35.91 -4.03 -10.46
CA ASP A 38 36.37 -4.91 -11.55
C ASP A 38 36.45 -4.12 -12.86
N GLU A 39 37.68 -3.69 -13.21
CA GLU A 39 37.97 -2.96 -14.47
C GLU A 39 37.65 -3.75 -15.75
N LYS A 40 37.39 -5.05 -15.66
CA LYS A 40 37.05 -5.92 -16.80
C LYS A 40 35.53 -5.93 -17.09
N LYS A 41 34.70 -5.41 -16.20
CA LYS A 41 33.26 -5.35 -16.39
C LYS A 41 32.87 -4.11 -17.17
N ASP A 42 32.29 -4.34 -18.35
CA ASP A 42 31.82 -3.26 -19.22
C ASP A 42 30.48 -2.67 -18.72
N PHE A 43 30.29 -1.40 -18.96
CA PHE A 43 29.03 -0.70 -18.65
C PHE A 43 27.81 -1.33 -19.34
N SER A 44 27.99 -1.97 -20.49
CA SER A 44 26.95 -2.74 -21.16
C SER A 44 26.39 -3.88 -20.29
N GLU A 45 27.23 -4.54 -19.47
CA GLU A 45 26.77 -5.57 -18.53
C GLU A 45 25.94 -4.96 -17.39
N CYS A 46 26.29 -3.74 -16.92
CA CYS A 46 25.48 -3.01 -15.94
C CYS A 46 24.06 -2.76 -16.44
N TYR A 47 23.93 -2.38 -17.71
CA TYR A 47 22.65 -2.16 -18.36
C TYR A 47 21.84 -3.44 -18.50
N LEU A 48 22.47 -4.55 -18.94
CA LEU A 48 21.81 -5.85 -19.04
C LEU A 48 21.34 -6.36 -17.67
N LYS A 49 22.14 -6.15 -16.63
CA LYS A 49 21.74 -6.45 -15.26
C LYS A 49 20.56 -5.57 -14.81
N ALA A 50 20.56 -4.27 -15.15
CA ALA A 50 19.45 -3.38 -14.85
C ALA A 50 18.15 -3.86 -15.48
N LYS A 51 18.20 -4.32 -16.73
CA LYS A 51 17.06 -4.91 -17.42
C LYS A 51 16.52 -6.13 -16.68
N ASP A 52 17.39 -7.07 -16.30
CA ASP A 52 16.99 -8.26 -15.54
C ASP A 52 16.39 -7.89 -14.15
N VAL A 53 16.94 -6.85 -13.48
CA VAL A 53 16.38 -6.33 -12.22
C VAL A 53 14.97 -5.82 -12.43
N VAL A 54 14.74 -4.99 -13.43
CA VAL A 54 13.42 -4.42 -13.75
C VAL A 54 12.44 -5.53 -14.12
N ASP A 55 12.84 -6.46 -14.98
CA ASP A 55 11.99 -7.59 -15.37
C ASP A 55 11.58 -8.42 -14.16
N TYR A 56 12.55 -8.86 -13.36
CA TYR A 56 12.27 -9.68 -12.19
C TYR A 56 11.45 -8.95 -11.12
N PHE A 57 11.69 -7.67 -10.90
CA PHE A 57 10.92 -6.83 -9.98
C PHE A 57 9.45 -6.81 -10.36
N PHE A 58 9.12 -6.49 -11.60
CA PHE A 58 7.74 -6.40 -12.07
C PHE A 58 7.04 -7.76 -12.24
N ASP A 59 7.79 -8.85 -12.46
CA ASP A 59 7.24 -10.21 -12.51
C ASP A 59 6.68 -10.69 -11.16
N GLN A 60 6.98 -10.00 -10.06
CA GLN A 60 6.44 -10.34 -8.75
C GLN A 60 5.06 -9.70 -8.48
N PHE A 61 4.57 -8.80 -9.34
CA PHE A 61 3.28 -8.14 -9.18
C PHE A 61 2.21 -8.81 -10.06
N ASP A 62 1.10 -9.21 -9.43
CA ASP A 62 -0.10 -9.73 -10.11
C ASP A 62 -1.08 -8.57 -10.40
N MET A 63 -0.68 -7.63 -11.23
CA MET A 63 -1.49 -6.48 -11.63
C MET A 63 -1.92 -6.59 -13.10
N LYS A 64 -2.92 -5.79 -13.50
CA LYS A 64 -3.39 -5.72 -14.89
C LYS A 64 -2.23 -5.54 -15.86
N GLN A 65 -2.01 -6.53 -16.70
CA GLN A 65 -0.79 -6.69 -17.54
C GLN A 65 -0.42 -5.46 -18.38
N ASN A 66 -1.38 -4.62 -18.78
CA ASN A 66 -1.10 -3.52 -19.71
C ASN A 66 -0.43 -2.31 -19.04
N GLU A 67 -0.79 -1.99 -17.79
CA GLU A 67 -0.19 -0.86 -17.06
C GLU A 67 1.24 -1.18 -16.64
N ILE A 68 1.45 -2.35 -16.06
CA ILE A 68 2.80 -2.81 -15.68
C ILE A 68 3.72 -2.90 -16.90
N LYS A 69 3.24 -3.42 -18.02
CA LYS A 69 4.06 -3.52 -19.25
C LYS A 69 4.56 -2.15 -19.71
N LYS A 70 3.72 -1.13 -19.62
CA LYS A 70 4.10 0.23 -19.99
C LYS A 70 5.18 0.78 -19.04
N ILE A 71 4.93 0.73 -17.72
CA ILE A 71 5.86 1.22 -16.70
C ILE A 71 7.21 0.49 -16.79
N ARG A 72 7.19 -0.84 -16.92
CA ARG A 72 8.39 -1.66 -17.12
C ARG A 72 9.19 -1.19 -18.32
N LYS A 73 8.53 -0.99 -19.45
CA LYS A 73 9.16 -0.54 -20.69
C LYS A 73 9.75 0.85 -20.54
N ASP A 74 9.01 1.79 -19.98
CA ASP A 74 9.45 3.17 -19.76
C ASP A 74 10.70 3.21 -18.86
N ILE A 75 10.74 2.41 -17.80
CA ILE A 75 11.92 2.31 -16.93
C ILE A 75 13.11 1.69 -17.66
N GLN A 76 12.90 0.63 -18.44
CA GLN A 76 13.98 0.00 -19.23
C GLN A 76 14.54 0.96 -20.29
N GLU A 77 13.70 1.72 -20.98
CA GLU A 77 14.12 2.74 -21.93
C GLU A 77 14.90 3.87 -21.24
N GLY A 78 14.44 4.31 -20.05
CA GLY A 78 15.14 5.31 -19.25
C GLY A 78 16.53 4.85 -18.79
N CYS A 79 16.73 3.56 -18.49
CA CYS A 79 18.04 3.02 -18.19
C CYS A 79 19.05 3.22 -19.35
N GLN A 80 18.60 3.21 -20.61
CA GLN A 80 19.46 3.39 -21.78
C GLN A 80 20.06 4.82 -21.85
N HIS A 81 19.40 5.77 -21.21
CA HIS A 81 19.88 7.16 -21.13
C HIS A 81 20.79 7.43 -19.94
N CYS A 82 21.11 6.40 -19.15
CA CYS A 82 22.03 6.48 -18.03
C CYS A 82 23.45 6.11 -18.46
N TYR A 83 24.31 7.09 -18.74
CA TYR A 83 25.67 6.87 -19.25
C TYR A 83 26.73 6.65 -18.17
N THR A 84 26.35 6.59 -16.88
CA THR A 84 27.25 6.27 -15.78
C THR A 84 26.58 5.34 -14.79
N LEU A 85 27.39 4.50 -14.11
CA LEU A 85 26.88 3.58 -13.09
C LEU A 85 26.15 4.32 -11.95
N GLY A 86 26.63 5.49 -11.54
CA GLY A 86 25.99 6.31 -10.50
C GLY A 86 24.59 6.79 -10.94
N LYS A 87 24.46 7.26 -12.19
CA LYS A 87 23.16 7.67 -12.74
C LYS A 87 22.22 6.47 -12.89
N LEU A 88 22.72 5.33 -13.37
CA LEU A 88 21.92 4.11 -13.53
C LEU A 88 21.36 3.62 -12.18
N LYS A 89 22.21 3.51 -11.17
CA LYS A 89 21.78 3.14 -9.81
C LYS A 89 20.72 4.08 -9.25
N LYS A 90 20.99 5.38 -9.32
CA LYS A 90 20.05 6.40 -8.82
C LYS A 90 18.71 6.34 -9.56
N TYR A 91 18.73 6.15 -10.87
CA TYR A 91 17.54 6.01 -11.69
C TYR A 91 16.71 4.79 -11.30
N LEU A 92 17.34 3.63 -11.12
CA LEU A 92 16.67 2.41 -10.66
C LEU A 92 16.09 2.58 -9.25
N GLN A 93 16.87 3.12 -8.30
CA GLN A 93 16.43 3.36 -6.93
C GLN A 93 15.20 4.25 -6.89
N GLN A 94 15.21 5.35 -7.63
CA GLN A 94 14.10 6.29 -7.69
C GLN A 94 12.85 5.64 -8.30
N ASN A 95 12.93 5.12 -9.52
CA ASN A 95 11.75 4.64 -10.25
C ASN A 95 11.13 3.38 -9.63
N LEU A 96 11.95 2.41 -9.20
CA LEU A 96 11.45 1.21 -8.52
C LEU A 96 10.99 1.53 -7.09
N GLY A 97 11.65 2.47 -6.41
CA GLY A 97 11.26 2.93 -5.08
C GLY A 97 9.94 3.68 -5.10
N ASP A 98 9.74 4.60 -6.04
CA ASP A 98 8.48 5.33 -6.21
C ASP A 98 7.33 4.36 -6.50
N PHE A 99 7.52 3.41 -7.43
CA PHE A 99 6.52 2.39 -7.71
C PHE A 99 6.17 1.53 -6.49
N LEU A 100 7.18 1.13 -5.72
CA LEU A 100 6.98 0.34 -4.50
C LEU A 100 6.18 1.11 -3.45
N LYS A 101 6.48 2.40 -3.28
CA LYS A 101 5.77 3.30 -2.36
C LYS A 101 4.31 3.49 -2.77
N GLU A 102 4.05 3.81 -4.04
CA GLU A 102 2.69 3.96 -4.58
C GLU A 102 1.87 2.66 -4.44
N SER A 103 2.49 1.50 -4.71
CA SER A 103 1.85 0.21 -4.52
C SER A 103 1.48 -0.05 -3.05
N CYS A 104 2.35 0.31 -2.11
CA CYS A 104 2.07 0.20 -0.68
C CYS A 104 0.92 1.12 -0.25
N GLU A 105 0.88 2.35 -0.73
CA GLU A 105 -0.19 3.31 -0.43
C GLU A 105 -1.53 2.84 -0.99
N SER A 106 -1.57 2.33 -2.22
CA SER A 106 -2.78 1.77 -2.84
C SER A 106 -3.34 0.58 -2.06
N ILE A 107 -2.49 -0.33 -1.60
CA ILE A 107 -2.91 -1.48 -0.79
C ILE A 107 -3.47 -1.01 0.57
N LYS A 108 -2.83 -0.03 1.22
CA LYS A 108 -3.32 0.55 2.48
C LYS A 108 -4.67 1.25 2.28
N GLU A 109 -4.85 1.98 1.19
CA GLU A 109 -6.12 2.60 0.86
C GLU A 109 -7.24 1.58 0.60
N GLU A 110 -6.95 0.53 -0.16
CA GLU A 110 -7.92 -0.55 -0.41
C GLU A 110 -8.30 -1.27 0.88
N ALA A 111 -7.34 -1.58 1.75
CA ALA A 111 -7.60 -2.19 3.05
C ALA A 111 -8.40 -1.29 4.00
N ALA A 112 -8.21 0.03 3.94
CA ALA A 112 -8.94 0.99 4.75
C ALA A 112 -10.34 1.33 4.21
N LYS A 113 -10.62 1.08 2.94
CA LYS A 113 -11.90 1.40 2.29
C LYS A 113 -13.13 0.79 2.98
N PRO A 114 -13.16 -0.51 3.33
CA PRO A 114 -14.28 -1.09 4.06
C PRO A 114 -14.54 -0.40 5.39
N ILE A 115 -13.50 -0.01 6.11
CA ILE A 115 -13.61 0.66 7.41
C ILE A 115 -14.16 2.07 7.24
N ARG A 116 -13.70 2.83 6.25
CA ARG A 116 -14.26 4.15 5.93
C ARG A 116 -15.74 4.08 5.57
N GLN A 117 -16.13 3.09 4.75
CA GLN A 117 -17.53 2.88 4.39
C GLN A 117 -18.40 2.54 5.61
N ALA A 118 -17.91 1.65 6.48
CA ALA A 118 -18.59 1.28 7.71
C ALA A 118 -18.78 2.48 8.66
N ARG A 119 -17.73 3.28 8.86
CA ARG A 119 -17.81 4.47 9.70
C ARG A 119 -18.83 5.47 9.16
N LYS A 120 -18.78 5.76 7.87
CA LYS A 120 -19.75 6.65 7.21
C LYS A 120 -21.17 6.14 7.39
N TYR A 121 -21.41 4.86 7.17
CA TYR A 121 -22.72 4.24 7.37
C TYR A 121 -23.22 4.39 8.80
N ILE A 122 -22.38 4.14 9.81
CA ILE A 122 -22.73 4.31 11.22
C ILE A 122 -23.07 5.77 11.53
N GLU A 123 -22.29 6.72 11.01
CA GLU A 123 -22.50 8.17 11.22
C GLU A 123 -23.79 8.70 10.55
N GLU A 124 -24.22 8.07 9.45
CA GLU A 124 -25.45 8.44 8.73
C GLU A 124 -26.70 7.74 9.30
N HIS A 125 -26.56 6.56 9.92
CA HIS A 125 -27.67 5.71 10.38
C HIS A 125 -27.65 5.47 11.90
N TYR A 126 -26.91 6.27 12.68
CA TYR A 126 -26.72 6.04 14.12
C TYR A 126 -28.01 5.91 14.92
N ALA A 127 -29.10 6.58 14.50
CA ALA A 127 -30.42 6.52 15.16
C ALA A 127 -31.13 5.18 14.91
N GLU A 128 -30.74 4.41 13.91
CA GLU A 128 -31.35 3.15 13.55
C GLU A 128 -30.77 1.96 14.34
N LYS A 129 -31.45 0.83 14.30
CA LYS A 129 -30.89 -0.42 14.84
C LYS A 129 -29.84 -0.97 13.89
N ILE A 130 -28.58 -0.75 14.20
CA ILE A 130 -27.46 -1.27 13.43
C ILE A 130 -26.96 -2.58 14.05
N VAL A 131 -26.82 -3.62 13.24
CA VAL A 131 -26.18 -4.89 13.64
C VAL A 131 -24.90 -5.14 12.80
N LEU A 132 -23.95 -5.87 13.38
CA LEU A 132 -22.66 -6.15 12.77
C LEU A 132 -22.79 -6.78 11.37
N GLU A 133 -23.75 -7.69 11.23
CA GLU A 133 -24.01 -8.45 10.00
C GLU A 133 -24.38 -7.54 8.82
N ASP A 134 -25.16 -6.49 9.08
CA ASP A 134 -25.60 -5.55 8.05
C ASP A 134 -24.41 -4.71 7.54
N ILE A 135 -23.58 -4.22 8.45
CA ILE A 135 -22.37 -3.47 8.06
C ILE A 135 -21.39 -4.38 7.31
N ALA A 136 -21.19 -5.61 7.80
CA ALA A 136 -20.29 -6.56 7.15
C ALA A 136 -20.74 -6.89 5.71
N LYS A 137 -22.06 -7.04 5.48
CA LYS A 137 -22.64 -7.20 4.14
C LYS A 137 -22.41 -5.96 3.26
N LEU A 138 -22.61 -4.76 3.82
CA LEU A 138 -22.39 -3.49 3.10
C LEU A 138 -20.97 -3.40 2.54
N VAL A 139 -19.99 -3.86 3.31
CA VAL A 139 -18.57 -3.82 2.92
C VAL A 139 -18.07 -5.13 2.26
N ASN A 140 -18.97 -6.08 1.97
CA ASN A 140 -18.67 -7.39 1.37
C ASN A 140 -17.61 -8.21 2.14
N LEU A 141 -17.65 -8.18 3.47
CA LEU A 141 -16.76 -8.93 4.34
C LEU A 141 -17.52 -9.91 5.23
N ASN A 142 -16.83 -10.98 5.65
CA ASN A 142 -17.34 -11.85 6.70
C ASN A 142 -17.44 -11.09 8.04
N PRO A 143 -18.55 -11.20 8.83
CA PRO A 143 -18.75 -10.44 10.05
C PRO A 143 -17.62 -10.62 11.09
N VAL A 144 -17.11 -11.83 11.25
CA VAL A 144 -16.01 -12.11 12.19
C VAL A 144 -14.73 -11.39 11.76
N TYR A 145 -14.36 -11.53 10.49
CA TYR A 145 -13.18 -10.86 9.95
C TYR A 145 -13.32 -9.34 10.00
N PHE A 146 -14.49 -8.81 9.62
CA PHE A 146 -14.78 -7.38 9.67
C PHE A 146 -14.68 -6.81 11.09
N SER A 147 -15.19 -7.52 12.10
CA SER A 147 -15.11 -7.11 13.50
C SER A 147 -13.65 -6.97 13.97
N VAL A 148 -12.80 -7.94 13.61
CA VAL A 148 -11.35 -7.91 13.94
C VAL A 148 -10.65 -6.74 13.22
N LEU A 149 -10.94 -6.57 11.92
CA LEU A 149 -10.36 -5.51 11.10
C LEU A 149 -10.76 -4.13 11.63
N PHE A 150 -12.06 -3.93 11.92
CA PHE A 150 -12.57 -2.67 12.47
C PHE A 150 -11.89 -2.31 13.79
N LYS A 151 -11.79 -3.26 14.72
CA LYS A 151 -11.10 -3.04 16.00
C LYS A 151 -9.63 -2.72 15.81
N LYS A 152 -8.95 -3.37 14.86
CA LYS A 152 -7.54 -3.10 14.54
C LYS A 152 -7.34 -1.67 14.03
N GLU A 153 -8.20 -1.23 13.10
CA GLU A 153 -8.07 0.07 12.43
C GLU A 153 -8.59 1.24 13.29
N CYS A 154 -9.68 1.04 14.06
CA CYS A 154 -10.31 2.09 14.86
C CYS A 154 -9.88 2.07 16.34
N GLY A 155 -9.18 1.03 16.80
CA GLY A 155 -8.77 0.85 18.20
C GLY A 155 -9.89 0.39 19.14
N ILE A 156 -11.16 0.50 18.73
CA ILE A 156 -12.35 0.14 19.50
C ILE A 156 -13.29 -0.76 18.68
N ASN A 157 -14.16 -1.50 19.34
CA ASN A 157 -15.15 -2.32 18.64
C ASN A 157 -16.30 -1.49 18.07
N ILE A 158 -17.07 -2.06 17.15
CA ILE A 158 -18.16 -1.39 16.44
C ILE A 158 -19.25 -0.90 17.40
N SER A 159 -19.60 -1.69 18.42
CA SER A 159 -20.64 -1.30 19.39
C SER A 159 -20.22 -0.08 20.21
N THR A 160 -18.96 -0.03 20.63
CA THR A 160 -18.40 1.13 21.32
C THR A 160 -18.37 2.35 20.38
N TYR A 161 -17.93 2.16 19.14
CA TYR A 161 -17.92 3.24 18.14
C TYR A 161 -19.32 3.82 17.89
N LEU A 162 -20.35 2.96 17.72
CA LEU A 162 -21.74 3.39 17.56
C LEU A 162 -22.24 4.16 18.79
N MET A 163 -21.89 3.70 19.99
CA MET A 163 -22.26 4.39 21.24
C MET A 163 -21.61 5.78 21.32
N ASP A 164 -20.33 5.89 20.97
CA ASP A 164 -19.62 7.17 20.94
C ASP A 164 -20.25 8.14 19.94
N VAL A 165 -20.60 7.68 18.73
CA VAL A 165 -21.31 8.50 17.73
C VAL A 165 -22.66 9.00 18.28
N ARG A 166 -23.44 8.11 18.89
CA ARG A 166 -24.74 8.49 19.52
C ARG A 166 -24.57 9.50 20.62
N MET A 167 -23.55 9.34 21.47
CA MET A 167 -23.25 10.29 22.55
C MET A 167 -22.82 11.65 22.02
N GLU A 168 -22.01 11.70 20.97
CA GLU A 168 -21.66 12.98 20.35
C GLU A 168 -22.86 13.65 19.71
N LYS A 169 -23.75 12.93 19.04
CA LYS A 169 -24.98 13.46 18.47
C LYS A 169 -25.93 13.95 19.55
N ALA A 170 -26.08 13.23 20.65
CA ALA A 170 -26.86 13.68 21.78
C ALA A 170 -26.34 15.01 22.39
N LYS A 171 -25.03 15.15 22.52
CA LYS A 171 -24.41 16.40 22.95
C LYS A 171 -24.67 17.56 21.99
N GLU A 172 -24.56 17.33 20.68
CA GLU A 172 -24.89 18.32 19.64
C GLU A 172 -26.34 18.79 19.76
N PHE A 173 -27.30 17.88 19.96
CA PHE A 173 -28.71 18.20 20.16
C PHE A 173 -28.93 19.01 21.43
N LEU A 174 -28.33 18.64 22.56
CA LEU A 174 -28.43 19.37 23.82
C LEU A 174 -27.90 20.82 23.75
N GLN A 175 -26.87 21.02 22.91
CA GLN A 175 -26.29 22.35 22.73
C GLN A 175 -27.07 23.23 21.76
N ASN A 176 -27.73 22.65 20.77
CA ASN A 176 -28.34 23.37 19.65
C ASN A 176 -29.88 23.35 19.62
N SER A 177 -30.54 22.64 20.54
CA SER A 177 -31.99 22.60 20.66
C SER A 177 -32.44 22.89 22.08
N ASN A 178 -33.73 23.24 22.21
CA ASN A 178 -34.40 23.38 23.52
C ASN A 178 -35.12 22.07 23.93
N ASP A 179 -34.78 20.95 23.27
CA ASP A 179 -35.40 19.66 23.53
C ASP A 179 -34.96 19.12 24.90
N THR A 180 -35.85 18.43 25.56
CA THR A 180 -35.54 17.73 26.81
C THR A 180 -34.68 16.49 26.57
N ILE A 181 -34.00 16.02 27.60
CA ILE A 181 -33.19 14.79 27.53
C ILE A 181 -34.02 13.59 27.04
N ALA A 182 -35.28 13.50 27.45
CA ALA A 182 -36.20 12.43 27.03
C ALA A 182 -36.48 12.50 25.50
N GLU A 183 -36.79 13.69 24.98
CA GLU A 183 -37.04 13.90 23.55
C GLU A 183 -35.81 13.63 22.68
N ILE A 184 -34.60 13.93 23.19
CA ILE A 184 -33.36 13.63 22.50
C ILE A 184 -33.08 12.13 22.49
N GLY A 185 -33.45 11.40 23.54
CA GLY A 185 -33.27 9.94 23.60
C GLY A 185 -34.20 9.14 22.67
N GLU A 186 -35.27 9.78 22.16
CA GLU A 186 -36.20 9.17 21.19
C GLU A 186 -35.81 9.45 19.71
N LYS A 187 -34.89 10.34 19.45
CA LYS A 187 -34.34 10.70 18.14
C LYS A 187 -33.13 9.86 17.77
#